data_c3ca550fbe308ccf123542c8bda21b37
#
_entry.id   c3ca550fbe308ccf123542c8bda21b37
#
_cell.length_a   1.000
_cell.length_b   1.000
_cell.length_c   1.000
_cell.angle_alpha   90.00
_cell.angle_beta   90.00
_cell.angle_gamma   90.00
#
_symmetry.space_group_name_H-M   'P 1'
#
loop_
_entity.id
_entity.type
_entity.pdbx_description
1 polymer ?
#
loop_
_entity_poly.entity_id
_entity_poly.type
_entity_poly.pdbx_seq_one_letter_code
_entity_poly.pdbx_strand_id
1 'polypeptide(L)'
;ITTYSELKSSIETWLNREGDTSLTPVIPDFISLAEAQIARDVRHWRQEKRVTTTVNEQYENLPIDWLAMIQIQLTEGGKLQSISASELQDRKQLSRVPNKPQFFRLTADQIELYPIPNTGYEASMQYYARVPALTDADPYNWVLTEYPDVYLYGSLIHAAPYLLDDNRLEVWATLYQSAVSALNQDNEQS
;
A
#
# COMPACT_ATOMS: atom_id res chain seq x y z
N ILE A 1 -13.39 15.83 -9.01
CA ILE A 1 -13.29 15.34 -7.62
C ILE A 1 -11.84 15.48 -7.22
N THR A 2 -11.56 16.38 -6.31
CA THR A 2 -10.17 16.65 -5.87
C THR A 2 -10.00 16.58 -4.36
N THR A 3 -11.11 16.57 -3.63
CA THR A 3 -11.12 16.52 -2.15
C THR A 3 -11.98 15.39 -1.61
N TYR A 4 -11.70 14.98 -0.37
CA TYR A 4 -12.48 13.98 0.35
C TYR A 4 -13.96 14.35 0.48
N SER A 5 -14.26 15.63 0.72
CA SER A 5 -15.64 16.14 0.80
C SER A 5 -16.35 16.04 -0.57
N GLU A 6 -15.68 16.41 -1.65
CA GLU A 6 -16.24 16.27 -3.00
C GLU A 6 -16.46 14.80 -3.37
N LEU A 7 -15.56 13.89 -2.96
CA LEU A 7 -15.74 12.46 -3.17
C LEU A 7 -16.98 11.94 -2.45
N LYS A 8 -17.18 12.31 -1.17
CA LYS A 8 -18.39 11.95 -0.41
C LYS A 8 -19.64 12.40 -1.11
N SER A 9 -19.70 13.68 -1.54
CA SER A 9 -20.85 14.23 -2.27
C SER A 9 -21.08 13.55 -3.62
N SER A 10 -20.01 13.24 -4.34
CA SER A 10 -20.11 12.52 -5.62
C SER A 10 -20.68 11.12 -5.44
N ILE A 11 -20.29 10.39 -4.38
CA ILE A 11 -20.85 9.07 -4.07
C ILE A 11 -22.35 9.18 -3.82
N GLU A 12 -22.81 10.16 -3.03
CA GLU A 12 -24.25 10.40 -2.79
C GLU A 12 -25.00 10.64 -4.10
N THR A 13 -24.46 11.50 -4.97
CA THR A 13 -25.06 11.83 -6.27
C THR A 13 -25.12 10.59 -7.17
N TRP A 14 -24.05 9.83 -7.30
CA TRP A 14 -24.01 8.62 -8.13
C TRP A 14 -24.94 7.52 -7.65
N LEU A 15 -25.17 7.44 -6.33
CA LEU A 15 -26.15 6.54 -5.74
C LEU A 15 -27.59 7.06 -5.84
N ASN A 16 -27.78 8.29 -6.28
CA ASN A 16 -29.07 9.01 -6.30
C ASN A 16 -29.69 9.06 -4.89
N ARG A 17 -28.89 9.36 -3.88
CA ARG A 17 -29.22 9.37 -2.45
C ARG A 17 -28.73 10.64 -1.76
N GLU A 18 -28.79 11.76 -2.43
CA GLU A 18 -28.38 13.06 -1.89
C GLU A 18 -29.21 13.40 -0.63
N GLY A 19 -28.52 13.75 0.45
CA GLY A 19 -29.14 14.10 1.74
C GLY A 19 -29.77 12.92 2.49
N ASP A 20 -29.46 11.69 2.13
CA ASP A 20 -29.88 10.50 2.88
C ASP A 20 -29.09 10.41 4.20
N THR A 21 -29.78 10.72 5.30
CA THR A 21 -29.20 10.74 6.66
C THR A 21 -28.74 9.36 7.15
N SER A 22 -29.21 8.28 6.51
CA SER A 22 -28.78 6.92 6.83
C SER A 22 -27.51 6.52 6.07
N LEU A 23 -27.32 7.07 4.86
CA LEU A 23 -26.19 6.77 4.00
C LEU A 23 -24.95 7.61 4.33
N THR A 24 -25.14 8.91 4.55
CA THR A 24 -24.02 9.87 4.76
C THR A 24 -23.03 9.40 5.84
N PRO A 25 -23.44 8.86 7.01
CA PRO A 25 -22.49 8.41 8.03
C PRO A 25 -21.64 7.18 7.64
N VAL A 26 -22.09 6.39 6.66
CA VAL A 26 -21.40 5.14 6.25
C VAL A 26 -20.55 5.30 4.99
N ILE A 27 -20.65 6.42 4.28
CA ILE A 27 -19.82 6.72 3.11
C ILE A 27 -18.31 6.64 3.42
N PRO A 28 -17.81 7.14 4.57
CA PRO A 28 -16.41 6.97 4.95
C PRO A 28 -15.95 5.51 4.98
N ASP A 29 -16.82 4.58 5.36
CA ASP A 29 -16.50 3.16 5.38
C ASP A 29 -16.30 2.61 3.97
N PHE A 30 -17.12 3.02 3.00
CA PHE A 30 -16.94 2.62 1.60
C PHE A 30 -15.65 3.15 1.02
N ILE A 31 -15.27 4.39 1.36
CA ILE A 31 -14.00 4.97 0.94
C ILE A 31 -12.83 4.20 1.57
N SER A 32 -12.90 3.88 2.86
CA SER A 32 -11.88 3.09 3.55
C SER A 32 -11.70 1.70 2.93
N LEU A 33 -12.80 1.04 2.57
CA LEU A 33 -12.76 -0.25 1.86
C LEU A 33 -12.16 -0.12 0.46
N ALA A 34 -12.47 0.97 -0.25
CA ALA A 34 -11.85 1.28 -1.54
C ALA A 34 -10.34 1.52 -1.38
N GLU A 35 -9.90 2.25 -0.35
CA GLU A 35 -8.48 2.44 -0.04
C GLU A 35 -7.76 1.13 0.22
N ALA A 36 -8.38 0.21 0.96
CA ALA A 36 -7.85 -1.11 1.19
C ALA A 36 -7.73 -1.92 -0.12
N GLN A 37 -8.66 -1.75 -1.06
CA GLN A 37 -8.60 -2.36 -2.37
C GLN A 37 -7.53 -1.72 -3.25
N ILE A 38 -7.44 -0.39 -3.30
CA ILE A 38 -6.38 0.36 -3.99
C ILE A 38 -5.00 -0.09 -3.51
N ALA A 39 -4.81 -0.28 -2.21
CA ALA A 39 -3.54 -0.77 -1.66
C ALA A 39 -3.15 -2.17 -2.16
N ARG A 40 -4.10 -3.01 -2.57
CA ARG A 40 -3.84 -4.32 -3.20
C ARG A 40 -3.59 -4.22 -4.69
N ASP A 41 -4.34 -3.37 -5.38
CA ASP A 41 -4.45 -3.37 -6.85
C ASP A 41 -3.48 -2.40 -7.53
N VAL A 42 -3.05 -1.35 -6.83
CA VAL A 42 -2.22 -0.28 -7.38
C VAL A 42 -0.76 -0.46 -7.00
N ARG A 43 0.12 -0.42 -8.01
CA ARG A 43 1.57 -0.29 -7.86
C ARG A 43 2.05 0.73 -8.87
N HIS A 44 2.51 1.86 -8.35
CA HIS A 44 2.88 3.01 -9.18
C HIS A 44 4.18 3.64 -8.66
N TRP A 45 5.03 4.18 -9.56
CA TRP A 45 6.30 4.78 -9.19
C TRP A 45 6.17 5.88 -8.12
N ARG A 46 5.04 6.58 -8.06
CA ARG A 46 4.76 7.60 -7.03
C ARG A 46 4.64 7.03 -5.61
N GLN A 47 4.45 5.72 -5.48
CA GLN A 47 4.49 5.04 -4.19
C GLN A 47 5.91 4.66 -3.78
N GLU A 48 6.88 4.73 -4.71
CA GLU A 48 8.25 4.35 -4.40
C GLU A 48 8.88 5.36 -3.46
N LYS A 49 9.37 4.85 -2.34
CA LYS A 49 10.15 5.62 -1.37
C LYS A 49 11.49 4.96 -1.13
N ARG A 50 12.46 5.79 -0.83
CA ARG A 50 13.78 5.38 -0.38
C ARG A 50 14.06 5.98 1.00
N VAL A 51 14.46 5.12 1.92
CA VAL A 51 14.90 5.52 3.25
C VAL A 51 16.27 4.94 3.53
N THR A 52 17.14 5.72 4.19
CA THR A 52 18.43 5.27 4.66
C THR A 52 18.36 5.16 6.17
N THR A 53 18.82 4.04 6.70
CA THR A 53 18.85 3.75 8.14
C THR A 53 20.09 2.94 8.50
N THR A 54 20.42 2.90 9.77
CA THR A 54 21.47 2.02 10.28
C THR A 54 20.82 0.75 10.82
N VAL A 55 21.21 -0.40 10.29
CA VAL A 55 20.78 -1.72 10.75
C VAL A 55 21.86 -2.29 11.67
N ASN A 56 21.53 -2.55 12.90
CA ASN A 56 22.46 -3.03 13.94
C ASN A 56 21.92 -4.20 14.76
N GLU A 57 20.66 -4.57 14.55
CA GLU A 57 19.99 -5.66 15.25
C GLU A 57 19.51 -6.74 14.28
N GLN A 58 19.16 -7.90 14.83
CA GLN A 58 18.59 -9.00 14.06
C GLN A 58 17.24 -8.63 13.44
N TYR A 59 16.44 -7.85 14.18
CA TYR A 59 15.11 -7.40 13.79
C TYR A 59 15.05 -5.87 13.72
N GLU A 60 14.70 -5.36 12.57
CA GLU A 60 14.55 -3.93 12.33
C GLU A 60 13.12 -3.60 11.91
N ASN A 61 12.57 -2.50 12.41
CA ASN A 61 11.21 -2.10 12.09
C ASN A 61 11.09 -1.59 10.65
N LEU A 62 9.98 -1.94 10.01
CA LEU A 62 9.60 -1.36 8.71
C LEU A 62 9.06 0.06 8.90
N PRO A 63 9.17 0.93 7.88
CA PRO A 63 8.48 2.21 7.88
C PRO A 63 6.98 2.05 8.10
N ILE A 64 6.35 3.00 8.81
CA ILE A 64 4.92 2.93 9.14
C ILE A 64 4.01 2.91 7.91
N ASP A 65 4.47 3.54 6.83
CA ASP A 65 3.77 3.60 5.54
C ASP A 65 4.20 2.49 4.56
N TRP A 66 4.97 1.51 5.01
CA TRP A 66 5.42 0.39 4.18
C TRP A 66 4.24 -0.43 3.66
N LEU A 67 4.29 -0.77 2.37
CA LEU A 67 3.31 -1.63 1.70
C LEU A 67 3.96 -2.88 1.11
N ALA A 68 5.03 -2.71 0.34
CA ALA A 68 5.75 -3.81 -0.29
C ALA A 68 7.23 -3.47 -0.48
N MET A 69 8.10 -4.46 -0.28
CA MET A 69 9.54 -4.29 -0.44
C MET A 69 9.94 -4.36 -1.92
N ILE A 70 10.75 -3.38 -2.36
CA ILE A 70 11.42 -3.42 -3.66
C ILE A 70 12.80 -4.01 -3.47
N GLN A 71 13.62 -3.41 -2.60
CA GLN A 71 14.95 -3.91 -2.28
C GLN A 71 15.51 -3.31 -0.99
N ILE A 72 16.46 -4.04 -0.41
CA ILE A 72 17.34 -3.53 0.65
C ILE A 72 18.78 -3.70 0.18
N GLN A 73 19.58 -2.67 0.37
CA GLN A 73 20.98 -2.65 -0.02
C GLN A 73 21.82 -2.04 1.11
N LEU A 74 22.92 -2.69 1.48
CA LEU A 74 23.92 -2.09 2.35
C LEU A 74 24.81 -1.15 1.53
N THR A 75 25.16 0.00 2.08
CA THR A 75 26.05 0.98 1.41
C THR A 75 27.41 0.33 1.08
N GLU A 76 27.91 -0.47 2.01
CA GLU A 76 29.15 -1.23 1.81
C GLU A 76 28.87 -2.74 1.78
N GLY A 77 28.12 -3.25 0.81
CA GLY A 77 27.87 -4.69 0.81
C GLY A 77 26.90 -5.21 -0.23
N GLY A 78 26.29 -4.31 -0.96
CA GLY A 78 25.39 -4.68 -2.03
C GLY A 78 23.98 -5.08 -1.55
N LYS A 79 23.19 -5.61 -2.46
CA LYS A 79 21.78 -5.96 -2.25
C LYS A 79 21.65 -7.20 -1.37
N LEU A 80 20.76 -7.12 -0.37
CA LEU A 80 20.35 -8.28 0.42
C LEU A 80 19.36 -9.15 -0.36
N GLN A 81 19.46 -10.47 -0.16
CA GLN A 81 18.57 -11.43 -0.77
C GLN A 81 17.40 -11.77 0.16
N SER A 82 16.19 -11.79 -0.38
CA SER A 82 15.03 -12.28 0.37
C SER A 82 15.06 -13.81 0.43
N ILE A 83 14.83 -14.36 1.62
CA ILE A 83 14.80 -15.82 1.85
C ILE A 83 13.54 -16.24 2.61
N SER A 84 13.18 -17.51 2.47
CA SER A 84 12.05 -18.12 3.16
C SER A 84 12.36 -18.38 4.65
N ALA A 85 11.31 -18.65 5.44
CA ALA A 85 11.46 -19.01 6.86
C ALA A 85 12.27 -20.30 7.05
N SER A 86 12.03 -21.31 6.21
CA SER A 86 12.73 -22.59 6.27
C SER A 86 14.22 -22.41 5.94
N GLU A 87 14.52 -21.70 4.86
CA GLU A 87 15.90 -21.46 4.45
C GLU A 87 16.68 -20.65 5.50
N LEU A 88 16.04 -19.65 6.11
CA LEU A 88 16.65 -18.89 7.20
C LEU A 88 16.98 -19.81 8.40
N GLN A 89 16.04 -20.71 8.75
CA GLN A 89 16.24 -21.65 9.86
C GLN A 89 17.39 -22.62 9.59
N ASP A 90 17.47 -23.16 8.37
CA ASP A 90 18.57 -24.04 7.96
C ASP A 90 19.94 -23.34 8.08
N ARG A 91 20.01 -22.09 7.61
CA ARG A 91 21.22 -21.27 7.72
C ARG A 91 21.61 -20.99 9.18
N LYS A 92 20.63 -20.72 10.05
CA LYS A 92 20.88 -20.53 11.50
C LYS A 92 21.36 -21.79 12.21
N GLN A 93 21.01 -22.97 11.72
CA GLN A 93 21.57 -24.24 12.24
C GLN A 93 23.05 -24.39 11.86
N LEU A 94 23.44 -23.93 10.68
CA LEU A 94 24.83 -24.00 10.22
C LEU A 94 25.74 -22.98 10.90
N SER A 95 25.26 -21.78 11.13
CA SER A 95 26.02 -20.72 11.78
C SER A 95 25.12 -19.72 12.49
N ARG A 96 25.51 -19.32 13.70
CA ARG A 96 24.90 -18.21 14.46
C ARG A 96 25.88 -17.08 14.74
N VAL A 97 27.05 -17.12 14.12
CA VAL A 97 28.09 -16.11 14.32
C VAL A 97 27.61 -14.79 13.69
N PRO A 98 27.57 -13.69 14.46
CA PRO A 98 27.25 -12.37 13.93
C PRO A 98 28.25 -11.96 12.84
N ASN A 99 27.74 -11.41 11.76
CA ASN A 99 28.53 -10.96 10.63
C ASN A 99 27.72 -9.93 9.81
N LYS A 100 28.30 -9.47 8.71
CA LYS A 100 27.63 -8.59 7.75
C LYS A 100 26.36 -9.28 7.18
N PRO A 101 25.18 -8.64 7.25
CA PRO A 101 23.97 -9.19 6.68
C PRO A 101 24.08 -9.41 5.17
N GLN A 102 23.53 -10.52 4.69
CA GLN A 102 23.45 -10.88 3.28
C GLN A 102 22.00 -11.23 2.86
N PHE A 103 21.20 -11.62 3.82
CA PHE A 103 19.83 -12.07 3.62
C PHE A 103 18.88 -11.33 4.53
N PHE A 104 17.63 -11.21 4.07
CA PHE A 104 16.55 -10.72 4.90
C PHE A 104 15.28 -11.52 4.71
N ARG A 105 14.41 -11.44 5.69
CA ARG A 105 13.06 -11.98 5.66
C ARG A 105 12.09 -10.95 6.22
N LEU A 106 10.92 -10.83 5.61
CA LEU A 106 9.82 -10.02 6.15
C LEU A 106 9.09 -10.81 7.23
N THR A 107 8.83 -10.18 8.37
CA THR A 107 8.12 -10.77 9.51
C THR A 107 7.21 -9.73 10.13
N ALA A 108 5.91 -9.83 9.87
CA ALA A 108 4.92 -8.83 10.29
C ALA A 108 5.33 -7.40 9.89
N ASP A 109 5.64 -6.55 10.85
CA ASP A 109 6.06 -5.15 10.71
C ASP A 109 7.58 -4.96 10.78
N GLN A 110 8.34 -6.05 10.72
CA GLN A 110 9.81 -6.05 10.85
C GLN A 110 10.48 -6.79 9.70
N ILE A 111 11.76 -6.50 9.51
CA ILE A 111 12.67 -7.35 8.74
C ILE A 111 13.57 -8.11 9.71
N GLU A 112 13.78 -9.38 9.43
CA GLU A 112 14.79 -10.21 10.09
C GLU A 112 16.02 -10.32 9.19
N LEU A 113 17.17 -9.94 9.71
CA LEU A 113 18.46 -9.94 9.01
C LEU A 113 19.28 -11.19 9.33
N TYR A 114 19.97 -11.72 8.32
CA TYR A 114 20.90 -12.84 8.51
C TYR A 114 22.13 -12.71 7.60
N PRO A 115 23.34 -12.97 8.11
CA PRO A 115 23.72 -13.11 9.52
C PRO A 115 23.26 -11.94 10.39
N ILE A 116 23.21 -12.15 11.71
CA ILE A 116 22.93 -11.08 12.67
C ILE A 116 24.02 -10.02 12.51
N PRO A 117 23.68 -8.72 12.39
CA PRO A 117 24.70 -7.69 12.29
C PRO A 117 25.69 -7.72 13.44
N ASN A 118 26.99 -7.72 13.17
CA ASN A 118 28.05 -7.64 14.17
C ASN A 118 28.48 -6.21 14.50
N THR A 119 27.96 -5.25 13.75
CA THR A 119 28.12 -3.79 13.93
C THR A 119 26.98 -3.08 13.24
N GLY A 120 26.90 -1.75 13.35
CA GLY A 120 25.96 -0.95 12.58
C GLY A 120 26.37 -0.85 11.10
N TYR A 121 25.46 -1.17 10.20
CA TYR A 121 25.62 -1.04 8.76
C TYR A 121 24.62 -0.02 8.23
N GLU A 122 25.09 0.92 7.43
CA GLU A 122 24.19 1.80 6.70
C GLU A 122 23.47 1.02 5.58
N ALA A 123 22.14 1.05 5.62
CA ALA A 123 21.28 0.38 4.67
C ALA A 123 20.33 1.36 3.98
N SER A 124 20.13 1.18 2.69
CA SER A 124 19.12 1.85 1.90
C SER A 124 18.00 0.88 1.57
N MET A 125 16.79 1.22 2.00
CA MET A 125 15.57 0.46 1.72
C MET A 125 14.75 1.20 0.67
N GLN A 126 14.37 0.52 -0.40
CA GLN A 126 13.40 0.97 -1.39
C GLN A 126 12.13 0.13 -1.26
N TYR A 127 11.00 0.78 -1.21
CA TYR A 127 9.72 0.13 -0.98
C TYR A 127 8.56 0.93 -1.59
N TYR A 128 7.45 0.25 -1.85
CA TYR A 128 6.19 0.92 -2.14
C TYR A 128 5.54 1.35 -0.83
N ALA A 129 5.25 2.64 -0.73
CA ALA A 129 4.50 3.20 0.39
C ALA A 129 2.98 3.08 0.16
N ARG A 130 2.22 2.99 1.24
CA ARG A 130 0.76 3.10 1.17
C ARG A 130 0.38 4.49 0.66
N VAL A 131 -0.66 4.54 -0.15
CA VAL A 131 -1.31 5.82 -0.47
C VAL A 131 -1.87 6.38 0.84
N PRO A 132 -1.61 7.66 1.16
CA PRO A 132 -2.17 8.28 2.36
C PRO A 132 -3.70 8.20 2.38
N ALA A 133 -4.27 7.77 3.50
CA ALA A 133 -5.72 7.71 3.66
C ALA A 133 -6.36 9.10 3.61
N LEU A 134 -7.55 9.18 3.04
CA LEU A 134 -8.33 10.42 2.99
C LEU A 134 -9.05 10.64 4.32
N THR A 135 -8.92 11.83 4.87
CA THR A 135 -9.61 12.26 6.07
C THR A 135 -10.05 13.71 5.92
N ASP A 136 -10.86 14.22 6.85
CA ASP A 136 -11.20 15.65 6.85
C ASP A 136 -9.98 16.54 7.14
N ALA A 137 -8.94 16.02 7.82
CA ALA A 137 -7.67 16.72 8.05
C ALA A 137 -6.73 16.65 6.85
N ASP A 138 -6.70 15.49 6.16
CA ASP A 138 -5.90 15.22 4.96
C ASP A 138 -6.85 14.92 3.79
N PRO A 139 -7.46 15.96 3.18
CA PRO A 139 -8.60 15.76 2.28
C PRO A 139 -8.22 15.35 0.86
N TYR A 140 -6.95 15.19 0.55
CA TYR A 140 -6.48 14.85 -0.80
C TYR A 140 -5.21 13.98 -0.77
N ASN A 141 -5.08 13.14 -1.77
CA ASN A 141 -3.84 12.45 -2.10
C ASN A 141 -3.68 12.39 -3.63
N TRP A 142 -2.53 11.93 -4.10
CA TRP A 142 -2.21 11.95 -5.52
C TRP A 142 -3.15 11.06 -6.35
N VAL A 143 -3.67 9.95 -5.80
CA VAL A 143 -4.62 9.07 -6.50
C VAL A 143 -5.95 9.81 -6.69
N LEU A 144 -6.49 10.44 -5.64
CA LEU A 144 -7.75 11.18 -5.77
C LEU A 144 -7.61 12.36 -6.74
N THR A 145 -6.44 13.02 -6.73
CA THR A 145 -6.22 14.20 -7.57
C THR A 145 -6.09 13.86 -9.05
N GLU A 146 -5.42 12.78 -9.40
CA GLU A 146 -5.10 12.44 -10.80
C GLU A 146 -5.97 11.31 -11.36
N TYR A 147 -6.44 10.40 -10.50
CA TYR A 147 -7.26 9.25 -10.85
C TYR A 147 -8.51 9.16 -9.97
N PRO A 148 -9.37 10.21 -9.96
CA PRO A 148 -10.55 10.27 -9.08
C PRO A 148 -11.56 9.16 -9.37
N ASP A 149 -11.57 8.62 -10.56
CA ASP A 149 -12.39 7.51 -11.01
C ASP A 149 -12.05 6.21 -10.24
N VAL A 150 -10.79 5.97 -9.89
CA VAL A 150 -10.38 4.82 -9.06
C VAL A 150 -11.05 4.89 -7.69
N TYR A 151 -11.05 6.06 -7.05
CA TYR A 151 -11.71 6.26 -5.76
C TYR A 151 -13.23 6.17 -5.86
N LEU A 152 -13.80 6.83 -6.85
CA LEU A 152 -15.26 6.87 -7.04
C LEU A 152 -15.82 5.47 -7.29
N TYR A 153 -15.31 4.77 -8.31
CA TYR A 153 -15.83 3.44 -8.65
C TYR A 153 -15.49 2.40 -7.58
N GLY A 154 -14.31 2.47 -6.97
CA GLY A 154 -13.95 1.64 -5.83
C GLY A 154 -14.94 1.80 -4.67
N SER A 155 -15.30 3.02 -4.31
CA SER A 155 -16.28 3.29 -3.25
C SER A 155 -17.69 2.81 -3.62
N LEU A 156 -18.12 3.02 -4.87
CA LEU A 156 -19.43 2.57 -5.35
C LEU A 156 -19.58 1.03 -5.34
N ILE A 157 -18.53 0.29 -5.64
CA ILE A 157 -18.51 -1.19 -5.52
C ILE A 157 -18.84 -1.60 -4.09
N HIS A 158 -18.25 -0.95 -3.10
CA HIS A 158 -18.48 -1.28 -1.69
C HIS A 158 -19.82 -0.75 -1.16
N ALA A 159 -20.40 0.26 -1.79
CA ALA A 159 -21.74 0.77 -1.46
C ALA A 159 -22.86 -0.17 -1.96
N ALA A 160 -22.68 -0.89 -3.06
CA ALA A 160 -23.70 -1.71 -3.67
C ALA A 160 -24.31 -2.79 -2.73
N PRO A 161 -23.52 -3.55 -1.96
CA PRO A 161 -24.07 -4.51 -1.00
C PRO A 161 -24.89 -3.87 0.13
N TYR A 162 -24.54 -2.65 0.53
CA TYR A 162 -25.26 -1.90 1.55
C TYR A 162 -26.66 -1.50 1.06
N LEU A 163 -26.81 -1.21 -0.22
CA LEU A 163 -28.07 -0.80 -0.85
C LEU A 163 -29.00 -1.97 -1.20
N LEU A 164 -28.57 -3.22 -1.01
CA LEU A 164 -29.30 -4.49 -1.13
C LEU A 164 -29.77 -4.89 -2.54
N ASP A 165 -29.85 -3.97 -3.49
CA ASP A 165 -30.34 -4.26 -4.85
C ASP A 165 -29.82 -3.22 -5.84
N ASP A 166 -28.53 -3.34 -6.18
CA ASP A 166 -27.92 -2.45 -7.16
C ASP A 166 -27.37 -3.24 -8.36
N ASN A 167 -28.14 -3.24 -9.45
CA ASN A 167 -27.76 -3.88 -10.70
C ASN A 167 -26.54 -3.22 -11.40
N ARG A 168 -26.03 -2.10 -10.85
CA ARG A 168 -24.88 -1.36 -11.40
C ARG A 168 -23.55 -1.90 -10.91
N LEU A 169 -23.51 -2.87 -9.98
CA LEU A 169 -22.29 -3.41 -9.41
C LEU A 169 -21.30 -3.90 -10.47
N GLU A 170 -21.77 -4.65 -11.46
CA GLU A 170 -20.91 -5.18 -12.53
C GLU A 170 -20.33 -4.06 -13.39
N VAL A 171 -21.10 -3.01 -13.64
CA VAL A 171 -20.64 -1.82 -14.38
C VAL A 171 -19.56 -1.10 -13.59
N TRP A 172 -19.77 -0.86 -12.30
CA TRP A 172 -18.77 -0.19 -11.47
C TRP A 172 -17.50 -1.02 -11.30
N ALA A 173 -17.62 -2.34 -11.17
CA ALA A 173 -16.47 -3.24 -11.13
C ALA A 173 -15.65 -3.18 -12.43
N THR A 174 -16.31 -3.15 -13.59
CA THR A 174 -15.64 -3.02 -14.89
C THR A 174 -14.95 -1.66 -15.04
N LEU A 175 -15.61 -0.57 -14.64
CA LEU A 175 -15.05 0.77 -14.68
C LEU A 175 -13.86 0.92 -13.73
N TYR A 176 -13.94 0.36 -12.54
CA TYR A 176 -12.83 0.32 -11.59
C TYR A 176 -11.61 -0.41 -12.16
N GLN A 177 -11.81 -1.61 -12.72
CA GLN A 177 -10.73 -2.39 -13.32
C GLN A 177 -10.08 -1.64 -14.48
N SER A 178 -10.86 -0.96 -15.30
CA SER A 178 -10.36 -0.12 -16.39
C SER A 178 -9.52 1.04 -15.86
N ALA A 179 -10.00 1.73 -14.82
CA ALA A 179 -9.31 2.85 -14.21
C ALA A 179 -7.98 2.42 -13.56
N VAL A 180 -7.97 1.32 -12.81
CA VAL A 180 -6.74 0.74 -12.21
C VAL A 180 -5.76 0.29 -13.28
N SER A 181 -6.24 -0.33 -14.35
CA SER A 181 -5.39 -0.73 -15.47
C SER A 181 -4.72 0.47 -16.13
N ALA A 182 -5.47 1.56 -16.37
CA ALA A 182 -4.92 2.78 -16.93
C ALA A 182 -3.86 3.41 -16.02
N LEU A 183 -4.13 3.47 -14.71
CA LEU A 183 -3.19 3.96 -13.70
C LEU A 183 -1.90 3.12 -13.68
N ASN A 184 -2.01 1.79 -13.68
CA ASN A 184 -0.84 0.90 -13.67
C ASN A 184 -0.06 0.92 -15.00
N GLN A 185 -0.72 1.17 -16.15
CA GLN A 185 -0.05 1.33 -17.45
C GLN A 185 0.75 2.63 -17.53
N ASP A 186 0.31 3.70 -16.89
CA ASP A 186 1.05 4.97 -16.81
C ASP A 186 2.40 4.78 -16.08
N ASN A 187 2.48 3.80 -15.19
CA ASN A 187 3.71 3.41 -14.51
C ASN A 187 4.76 2.80 -15.45
N GLU A 188 4.36 2.13 -16.52
CA GLU A 188 5.29 1.48 -17.47
C GLU A 188 5.95 2.47 -18.45
N GLN A 189 5.42 3.69 -18.54
CA GLN A 189 5.91 4.73 -19.45
C GLN A 189 6.86 5.73 -18.77
N SER A 190 7.08 5.60 -17.48
CA SER A 190 7.95 6.46 -16.65
C SER A 190 9.25 5.75 -16.30
#